data_8ba017717fb10e3bd22471bb33bf4744
#
_entry.id   8ba017717fb10e3bd22471bb33bf4744
#
_cell.length_a   1.000
_cell.length_b   1.000
_cell.length_c   1.000
_cell.angle_alpha   90.00
_cell.angle_beta   90.00
_cell.angle_gamma   90.00
#
_symmetry.space_group_name_H-M   'P 1'
#
loop_
_entity.id
_entity.type
_entity.pdbx_description
1 polymer ?
#
loop_
_entity_poly.entity_id
_entity_poly.type
_entity_poly.pdbx_seq_one_letter_code
_entity_poly.pdbx_strand_id
1 'polypeptide(L)'
;MNWRLIPAAMTVVIVLAFAPAVAKEKTDRHAGYYYPKPASVEVYRSRARTLPEADRRQRIGFVTGVVNAMLNRSYPPVAAFFAKGSKAQKLIIVSNQAGRLDTIYRVRALLATLTSAARATPIFREYKVEDTFNFFDMAKMLGFELITVSDGDTFTHQVVIK
;
A
#
# COMPACT_ATOMS: atom_id res chain seq x y z
N MET A 1 59.52 -4.28 68.24
CA MET A 1 59.55 -4.59 66.76
C MET A 1 58.09 -4.73 66.31
N ASN A 2 57.46 -3.63 65.88
CA ASN A 2 56.05 -3.53 65.69
C ASN A 2 55.79 -3.56 64.17
N TRP A 3 55.21 -4.67 63.68
CA TRP A 3 54.73 -4.76 62.29
C TRP A 3 53.29 -4.29 62.23
N ARG A 4 53.09 -3.18 61.54
CA ARG A 4 51.73 -2.65 61.19
C ARG A 4 51.29 -3.33 59.92
N LEU A 5 50.18 -4.10 60.06
CA LEU A 5 49.44 -4.66 58.91
C LEU A 5 48.63 -3.51 58.23
N ILE A 6 48.85 -3.32 56.96
CA ILE A 6 48.07 -2.40 56.09
C ILE A 6 46.95 -3.22 55.50
N PRO A 7 45.68 -2.84 55.65
CA PRO A 7 44.58 -3.53 54.95
C PRO A 7 44.52 -3.06 53.49
N ALA A 8 44.61 -3.99 52.55
CA ALA A 8 44.39 -3.73 51.16
C ALA A 8 42.89 -3.48 50.91
N ALA A 9 42.53 -2.26 50.55
CA ALA A 9 41.16 -1.94 50.11
C ALA A 9 40.96 -2.47 48.71
N MET A 10 40.10 -3.49 48.60
CA MET A 10 39.70 -4.06 47.32
C MET A 10 38.58 -3.22 46.72
N THR A 11 38.92 -2.40 45.73
CA THR A 11 37.93 -1.59 45.00
C THR A 11 37.23 -2.44 43.97
N VAL A 12 36.00 -2.80 44.25
CA VAL A 12 35.13 -3.51 43.29
C VAL A 12 34.57 -2.48 42.29
N VAL A 13 35.08 -2.53 41.06
CA VAL A 13 34.54 -1.74 39.95
C VAL A 13 33.35 -2.47 39.36
N ILE A 14 32.13 -2.00 39.66
CA ILE A 14 30.88 -2.51 39.04
C ILE A 14 30.80 -1.84 37.67
N VAL A 15 31.09 -2.61 36.60
CA VAL A 15 30.85 -2.20 35.24
C VAL A 15 29.35 -2.47 34.93
N LEU A 16 28.54 -1.42 34.99
CA LEU A 16 27.16 -1.45 34.52
C LEU A 16 27.20 -1.52 32.98
N ALA A 17 27.04 -2.72 32.43
CA ALA A 17 26.78 -2.94 31.00
C ALA A 17 25.40 -2.38 30.65
N PHE A 18 25.36 -1.17 30.09
CA PHE A 18 24.15 -0.69 29.41
C PHE A 18 23.95 -1.51 28.13
N ALA A 19 23.11 -2.53 28.20
CA ALA A 19 22.61 -3.15 26.99
C ALA A 19 21.71 -2.11 26.27
N PRO A 20 21.97 -1.81 24.98
CA PRO A 20 21.05 -0.96 24.24
C PRO A 20 19.69 -1.64 24.21
N ALA A 21 18.67 -1.00 24.75
CA ALA A 21 17.30 -1.42 24.60
C ALA A 21 16.99 -1.37 23.09
N VAL A 22 17.01 -2.53 22.44
CA VAL A 22 16.48 -2.69 21.08
C VAL A 22 15.01 -2.33 21.17
N ALA A 23 14.68 -1.12 20.74
CA ALA A 23 13.31 -0.67 20.62
C ALA A 23 12.60 -1.69 19.70
N LYS A 24 11.72 -2.51 20.29
CA LYS A 24 10.90 -3.46 19.56
C LYS A 24 10.10 -2.64 18.56
N GLU A 25 10.52 -2.71 17.29
CA GLU A 25 9.85 -2.05 16.20
C GLU A 25 8.37 -2.46 16.30
N LYS A 26 7.49 -1.47 16.47
CA LYS A 26 6.05 -1.70 16.55
C LYS A 26 5.67 -2.40 15.26
N THR A 27 5.51 -3.70 15.34
CA THR A 27 5.02 -4.52 14.22
C THR A 27 3.67 -3.92 13.85
N ASP A 28 3.62 -3.25 12.71
CA ASP A 28 2.39 -2.65 12.21
C ASP A 28 1.37 -3.80 12.07
N ARG A 29 0.23 -3.71 12.77
CA ARG A 29 -0.85 -4.71 12.69
C ARG A 29 -1.40 -4.90 11.27
N HIS A 30 -0.96 -4.07 10.33
CA HIS A 30 -1.24 -4.14 8.90
C HIS A 30 -0.20 -4.92 8.11
N ALA A 31 0.86 -5.44 8.77
CA ALA A 31 1.93 -6.25 8.16
C ALA A 31 1.47 -7.60 7.56
N GLY A 32 0.18 -7.91 7.53
CA GLY A 32 -0.36 -9.05 6.76
C GLY A 32 -0.66 -8.72 5.29
N TYR A 33 -0.49 -7.46 4.87
CA TYR A 33 -0.62 -6.99 3.50
C TYR A 33 0.69 -6.34 3.12
N TYR A 34 1.65 -7.21 2.88
CA TYR A 34 3.05 -6.90 2.80
C TYR A 34 3.35 -6.02 1.60
N TYR A 35 3.46 -4.75 1.86
CA TYR A 35 4.19 -3.86 1.00
C TYR A 35 5.17 -3.06 1.86
N PRO A 36 6.39 -2.81 1.37
CA PRO A 36 7.39 -2.03 2.07
C PRO A 36 6.94 -0.56 2.21
N LYS A 37 7.69 0.24 2.95
CA LYS A 37 7.46 1.69 3.00
C LYS A 37 7.45 2.24 1.58
N PRO A 38 6.53 3.19 1.25
CA PRO A 38 6.48 3.75 -0.09
C PRO A 38 7.82 4.35 -0.52
N ALA A 39 8.35 3.87 -1.63
CA ALA A 39 9.53 4.44 -2.27
C ALA A 39 9.20 5.79 -2.93
N SER A 40 7.93 5.99 -3.31
CA SER A 40 7.45 7.24 -3.88
C SER A 40 5.97 7.46 -3.55
N VAL A 41 5.61 8.73 -3.40
CA VAL A 41 4.23 9.17 -3.13
C VAL A 41 3.89 10.29 -4.10
N GLU A 42 2.78 10.15 -4.80
CA GLU A 42 2.23 11.17 -5.70
C GLU A 42 0.86 11.65 -5.21
N VAL A 43 0.50 12.88 -5.57
CA VAL A 43 -0.83 13.43 -5.34
C VAL A 43 -1.51 13.64 -6.69
N TYR A 44 -2.58 12.91 -6.91
CA TYR A 44 -3.43 13.09 -8.09
C TYR A 44 -4.63 13.95 -7.74
N ARG A 45 -4.78 15.09 -8.42
CA ARG A 45 -5.95 15.96 -8.33
C ARG A 45 -6.95 15.54 -9.39
N SER A 46 -7.96 14.81 -8.99
CA SER A 46 -9.00 14.33 -9.87
C SER A 46 -9.92 15.47 -10.32
N ARG A 47 -10.41 15.37 -11.54
CA ARG A 47 -11.51 16.20 -12.06
C ARG A 47 -12.88 15.62 -11.73
N ALA A 48 -12.92 14.34 -11.35
CA ALA A 48 -14.14 13.66 -10.97
C ALA A 48 -14.60 14.06 -9.56
N ARG A 49 -15.90 13.97 -9.33
CA ARG A 49 -16.52 14.05 -8.01
C ARG A 49 -16.82 12.65 -7.50
N THR A 50 -16.77 12.48 -6.19
CA THR A 50 -17.22 11.24 -5.56
C THR A 50 -18.73 11.12 -5.77
N LEU A 51 -19.18 9.95 -6.23
CA LEU A 51 -20.59 9.67 -6.44
C LEU A 51 -21.34 9.61 -5.11
N PRO A 52 -22.60 10.04 -5.05
CA PRO A 52 -23.40 9.99 -3.82
C PRO A 52 -23.50 8.60 -3.20
N GLU A 53 -23.58 7.57 -4.06
CA GLU A 53 -23.66 6.15 -3.68
C GLU A 53 -22.31 5.52 -3.35
N ALA A 54 -21.21 6.26 -3.47
CA ALA A 54 -19.84 5.77 -3.20
C ALA A 54 -19.64 5.48 -1.71
N ASP A 55 -20.08 4.33 -1.27
CA ASP A 55 -19.96 3.84 0.09
C ASP A 55 -18.91 2.71 0.21
N ARG A 56 -18.80 2.13 1.41
CA ARG A 56 -17.95 0.98 1.68
C ARG A 56 -18.35 -0.24 0.85
N ARG A 57 -19.64 -0.48 0.68
CA ARG A 57 -20.18 -1.65 -0.03
C ARG A 57 -19.83 -1.56 -1.51
N GLN A 58 -20.00 -0.40 -2.10
CA GLN A 58 -19.67 -0.17 -3.52
C GLN A 58 -18.17 -0.36 -3.78
N ARG A 59 -17.27 0.15 -2.90
CA ARG A 59 -15.82 -0.08 -3.05
C ARG A 59 -15.43 -1.54 -2.94
N ILE A 60 -16.02 -2.28 -2.01
CA ILE A 60 -15.80 -3.73 -1.88
C ILE A 60 -16.36 -4.45 -3.12
N GLY A 61 -17.57 -4.09 -3.58
CA GLY A 61 -18.16 -4.64 -4.79
C GLY A 61 -17.32 -4.42 -6.03
N PHE A 62 -16.73 -3.23 -6.18
CA PHE A 62 -15.78 -2.93 -7.26
C PHE A 62 -14.57 -3.88 -7.22
N VAL A 63 -13.90 -4.02 -6.06
CA VAL A 63 -12.73 -4.89 -5.92
C VAL A 63 -13.10 -6.34 -6.20
N THR A 64 -14.22 -6.82 -5.67
CA THR A 64 -14.71 -8.18 -5.93
C THR A 64 -15.01 -8.40 -7.42
N GLY A 65 -15.62 -7.43 -8.08
CA GLY A 65 -15.88 -7.47 -9.52
C GLY A 65 -14.60 -7.56 -10.35
N VAL A 66 -13.58 -6.76 -9.99
CA VAL A 66 -12.26 -6.80 -10.65
C VAL A 66 -11.60 -8.18 -10.46
N VAL A 67 -11.58 -8.70 -9.24
CA VAL A 67 -10.99 -10.01 -8.92
C VAL A 67 -11.72 -11.12 -9.69
N ASN A 68 -13.05 -11.15 -9.69
CA ASN A 68 -13.82 -12.14 -10.42
C ASN A 68 -13.57 -12.06 -11.93
N ALA A 69 -13.52 -10.85 -12.50
CA ALA A 69 -13.21 -10.66 -13.91
C ALA A 69 -11.79 -11.15 -14.27
N MET A 70 -10.84 -11.05 -13.34
CA MET A 70 -9.49 -11.56 -13.53
C MET A 70 -9.41 -13.09 -13.42
N LEU A 71 -10.12 -13.68 -12.46
CA LEU A 71 -10.15 -15.14 -12.24
C LEU A 71 -10.82 -15.88 -13.41
N ASN A 72 -11.75 -15.23 -14.11
CA ASN A 72 -12.42 -15.80 -15.27
C ASN A 72 -11.61 -15.72 -16.58
N ARG A 73 -10.37 -15.21 -16.52
CA ARG A 73 -9.47 -15.18 -17.70
C ARG A 73 -8.66 -16.48 -17.81
N SER A 74 -8.30 -16.83 -19.03
CA SER A 74 -7.45 -18.00 -19.32
C SER A 74 -6.02 -17.88 -18.77
N TYR A 75 -5.58 -16.69 -18.38
CA TYR A 75 -4.26 -16.43 -17.84
C TYR A 75 -4.34 -16.04 -16.38
N PRO A 76 -3.38 -16.46 -15.54
CA PRO A 76 -3.35 -16.09 -14.14
C PRO A 76 -3.25 -14.55 -13.99
N PRO A 77 -3.95 -13.97 -13.01
CA PRO A 77 -3.92 -12.53 -12.78
C PRO A 77 -2.51 -12.06 -12.41
N VAL A 78 -2.08 -10.95 -13.00
CA VAL A 78 -0.75 -10.36 -12.76
C VAL A 78 -0.67 -9.62 -11.41
N ALA A 79 -1.80 -9.26 -10.84
CA ALA A 79 -1.90 -8.56 -9.56
C ALA A 79 -3.18 -8.94 -8.80
N ALA A 80 -3.11 -8.87 -7.48
CA ALA A 80 -4.23 -8.98 -6.57
C ALA A 80 -4.72 -7.58 -6.14
N PHE A 81 -6.02 -7.43 -5.91
CA PHE A 81 -6.67 -6.18 -5.54
C PHE A 81 -7.35 -6.32 -4.18
N PHE A 82 -7.17 -5.31 -3.32
CA PHE A 82 -7.74 -5.29 -1.99
C PHE A 82 -8.29 -3.91 -1.65
N ALA A 83 -9.46 -3.87 -0.99
CA ALA A 83 -10.00 -2.65 -0.39
C ALA A 83 -9.70 -2.66 1.11
N LYS A 84 -9.10 -1.60 1.64
CA LYS A 84 -8.67 -1.45 3.02
C LYS A 84 -9.14 -0.15 3.65
N GLY A 85 -9.04 -0.10 4.99
CA GLY A 85 -9.52 1.01 5.81
C GLY A 85 -10.93 0.77 6.34
N SER A 86 -11.34 1.52 7.36
CA SER A 86 -12.66 1.38 8.00
C SER A 86 -13.82 1.59 7.00
N LYS A 87 -13.61 2.49 6.05
CA LYS A 87 -14.53 2.79 4.94
C LYS A 87 -14.14 2.07 3.63
N ALA A 88 -13.15 1.16 3.62
CA ALA A 88 -12.59 0.54 2.42
C ALA A 88 -12.04 1.58 1.40
N GLN A 89 -11.60 2.74 1.86
CA GLN A 89 -11.18 3.87 1.03
C GLN A 89 -9.76 3.78 0.48
N LYS A 90 -9.02 2.74 0.85
CA LYS A 90 -7.67 2.47 0.36
C LYS A 90 -7.69 1.30 -0.60
N LEU A 91 -7.31 1.51 -1.84
CA LEU A 91 -7.13 0.46 -2.84
C LEU A 91 -5.67 0.00 -2.82
N ILE A 92 -5.45 -1.28 -2.62
CA ILE A 92 -4.12 -1.90 -2.65
C ILE A 92 -4.06 -2.86 -3.82
N ILE A 93 -3.00 -2.74 -4.61
CA ILE A 93 -2.72 -3.56 -5.79
C ILE A 93 -1.34 -4.18 -5.58
N VAL A 94 -1.27 -5.50 -5.46
CA VAL A 94 -0.01 -6.22 -5.21
C VAL A 94 0.26 -7.18 -6.35
N SER A 95 1.48 -7.22 -6.83
CA SER A 95 1.89 -8.18 -7.85
C SER A 95 1.80 -9.61 -7.35
N ASN A 96 1.27 -10.51 -8.18
CA ASN A 96 1.29 -11.95 -7.94
C ASN A 96 2.55 -12.63 -8.51
N GLN A 97 3.44 -11.84 -9.14
CA GLN A 97 4.65 -12.34 -9.79
C GLN A 97 5.84 -11.47 -9.40
N ALA A 98 6.92 -12.12 -9.00
CA ALA A 98 8.17 -11.43 -8.68
C ALA A 98 8.67 -10.57 -9.87
N GLY A 99 9.22 -9.39 -9.56
CA GLY A 99 9.80 -8.48 -10.55
C GLY A 99 8.80 -7.80 -11.49
N ARG A 100 7.48 -7.87 -11.25
CA ARG A 100 6.49 -7.26 -12.15
C ARG A 100 6.17 -5.80 -11.85
N LEU A 101 6.18 -5.39 -10.58
CA LEU A 101 5.83 -4.03 -10.12
C LEU A 101 6.95 -3.41 -9.29
N ASP A 102 8.19 -3.80 -9.54
CA ASP A 102 9.40 -3.42 -8.79
C ASP A 102 9.99 -2.07 -9.21
N THR A 103 9.39 -1.41 -10.19
CA THR A 103 9.81 -0.08 -10.65
C THR A 103 8.62 0.82 -10.93
N ILE A 104 8.84 2.14 -10.83
CA ILE A 104 7.82 3.15 -11.15
C ILE A 104 7.32 3.03 -12.60
N TYR A 105 8.18 2.63 -13.54
CA TYR A 105 7.78 2.45 -14.94
C TYR A 105 6.78 1.31 -15.11
N ARG A 106 7.02 0.17 -14.45
CA ARG A 106 6.11 -0.98 -14.47
C ARG A 106 4.79 -0.68 -13.77
N VAL A 107 4.83 0.06 -12.67
CA VAL A 107 3.62 0.56 -12.01
C VAL A 107 2.82 1.47 -12.93
N ARG A 108 3.47 2.42 -13.60
CA ARG A 108 2.79 3.31 -14.57
C ARG A 108 2.19 2.54 -15.75
N ALA A 109 2.87 1.52 -16.25
CA ALA A 109 2.33 0.65 -17.29
C ALA A 109 1.06 -0.10 -16.83
N LEU A 110 1.04 -0.63 -15.61
CA LEU A 110 -0.16 -1.21 -15.02
C LEU A 110 -1.29 -0.17 -14.92
N LEU A 111 -1.01 1.02 -14.39
CA LEU A 111 -2.01 2.09 -14.24
C LEU A 111 -2.57 2.56 -15.59
N ALA A 112 -1.75 2.56 -16.66
CA ALA A 112 -2.22 2.83 -18.02
C ALA A 112 -3.17 1.71 -18.51
N THR A 113 -2.84 0.46 -18.26
CA THR A 113 -3.71 -0.69 -18.57
C THR A 113 -5.04 -0.60 -17.82
N LEU A 114 -5.00 -0.24 -16.53
CA LEU A 114 -6.20 -0.03 -15.72
C LEU A 114 -7.03 1.15 -16.23
N THR A 115 -6.39 2.20 -16.77
CA THR A 115 -7.09 3.32 -17.42
C THR A 115 -7.84 2.84 -18.67
N SER A 116 -7.22 2.04 -19.52
CA SER A 116 -7.89 1.46 -20.68
C SER A 116 -9.09 0.58 -20.28
N ALA A 117 -8.93 -0.22 -19.23
CA ALA A 117 -10.02 -1.02 -18.68
C ALA A 117 -11.15 -0.16 -18.09
N ALA A 118 -10.81 0.91 -17.36
CA ALA A 118 -11.78 1.84 -16.77
C ALA A 118 -12.64 2.52 -17.85
N ARG A 119 -12.05 2.91 -18.96
CA ARG A 119 -12.75 3.53 -20.11
C ARG A 119 -13.79 2.63 -20.75
N ALA A 120 -13.60 1.31 -20.67
CA ALA A 120 -14.55 0.33 -21.18
C ALA A 120 -15.72 0.04 -20.22
N THR A 121 -15.72 0.63 -19.01
CA THR A 121 -16.76 0.35 -18.00
C THR A 121 -18.10 1.05 -18.31
N PRO A 122 -19.24 0.46 -17.90
CA PRO A 122 -20.54 1.11 -18.03
C PRO A 122 -20.61 2.48 -17.35
N ILE A 123 -19.97 2.64 -16.19
CA ILE A 123 -19.95 3.89 -15.44
C ILE A 123 -19.36 5.05 -16.25
N PHE A 124 -18.27 4.84 -16.97
CA PHE A 124 -17.69 5.90 -17.80
C PHE A 124 -18.58 6.25 -19.00
N ARG A 125 -19.24 5.25 -19.60
CA ARG A 125 -20.19 5.46 -20.69
C ARG A 125 -21.43 6.23 -20.23
N GLU A 126 -21.97 5.88 -19.06
CA GLU A 126 -23.12 6.56 -18.48
C GLU A 126 -22.85 8.05 -18.25
N TYR A 127 -21.68 8.38 -17.74
CA TYR A 127 -21.25 9.76 -17.50
C TYR A 127 -20.59 10.42 -18.71
N LYS A 128 -20.42 9.72 -19.84
CA LYS A 128 -19.79 10.22 -21.09
C LYS A 128 -18.39 10.81 -20.85
N VAL A 129 -17.57 10.09 -20.07
CA VAL A 129 -16.24 10.55 -19.65
C VAL A 129 -15.10 9.62 -20.10
N GLU A 130 -15.37 8.64 -20.97
CA GLU A 130 -14.42 7.63 -21.41
C GLU A 130 -13.19 8.23 -22.11
N ASP A 131 -13.33 9.36 -22.78
CA ASP A 131 -12.22 10.03 -23.48
C ASP A 131 -11.40 10.96 -22.59
N THR A 132 -11.96 11.39 -21.46
CA THR A 132 -11.37 12.44 -20.61
C THR A 132 -10.86 11.94 -19.28
N PHE A 133 -11.48 10.90 -18.71
CA PHE A 133 -11.13 10.37 -17.39
C PHE A 133 -10.19 9.17 -17.50
N ASN A 134 -9.45 8.95 -16.42
CA ASN A 134 -8.53 7.85 -16.27
C ASN A 134 -8.91 6.98 -15.04
N PHE A 135 -8.09 5.99 -14.73
CA PHE A 135 -8.31 5.10 -13.60
C PHE A 135 -8.37 5.82 -12.24
N PHE A 136 -7.61 6.90 -12.06
CA PHE A 136 -7.65 7.66 -10.81
C PHE A 136 -8.95 8.46 -10.68
N ASP A 137 -9.49 8.96 -11.79
CA ASP A 137 -10.79 9.62 -11.79
C ASP A 137 -11.91 8.62 -11.44
N MET A 138 -11.85 7.39 -11.96
CA MET A 138 -12.77 6.32 -11.56
C MET A 138 -12.62 5.99 -10.08
N ALA A 139 -11.38 5.91 -9.58
CA ALA A 139 -11.14 5.66 -8.16
C ALA A 139 -11.74 6.79 -7.29
N LYS A 140 -11.65 8.05 -7.73
CA LYS A 140 -12.29 9.19 -7.07
C LYS A 140 -13.81 9.08 -7.10
N MET A 141 -14.41 8.76 -8.24
CA MET A 141 -15.86 8.54 -8.35
C MET A 141 -16.34 7.50 -7.35
N LEU A 142 -15.61 6.41 -7.18
CA LEU A 142 -15.87 5.34 -6.21
C LEU A 142 -15.51 5.70 -4.76
N GLY A 143 -14.93 6.88 -4.51
CA GLY A 143 -14.57 7.35 -3.18
C GLY A 143 -13.31 6.70 -2.59
N PHE A 144 -12.40 6.19 -3.43
CA PHE A 144 -11.06 5.85 -2.98
C PHE A 144 -10.23 7.12 -2.75
N GLU A 145 -9.48 7.13 -1.65
CA GLU A 145 -8.63 8.26 -1.22
C GLU A 145 -7.15 7.97 -1.44
N LEU A 146 -6.77 6.69 -1.48
CA LEU A 146 -5.40 6.24 -1.61
C LEU A 146 -5.33 4.98 -2.47
N ILE A 147 -4.41 4.98 -3.43
CA ILE A 147 -4.04 3.78 -4.18
C ILE A 147 -2.59 3.43 -3.84
N THR A 148 -2.36 2.19 -3.43
CA THR A 148 -1.02 1.64 -3.18
C THR A 148 -0.76 0.54 -4.18
N VAL A 149 0.34 0.64 -4.92
CA VAL A 149 0.79 -0.39 -5.87
C VAL A 149 2.14 -0.90 -5.41
N SER A 150 2.30 -2.21 -5.28
CA SER A 150 3.51 -2.83 -4.75
C SER A 150 3.86 -4.13 -5.49
N ASP A 151 5.14 -4.46 -5.51
CA ASP A 151 5.64 -5.79 -5.89
C ASP A 151 5.45 -6.82 -4.76
N GLY A 152 5.10 -6.37 -3.56
CA GLY A 152 4.92 -7.20 -2.36
C GLY A 152 6.21 -7.43 -1.57
N ASP A 153 7.35 -6.91 -2.01
CA ASP A 153 8.67 -7.18 -1.40
C ASP A 153 9.52 -5.91 -1.22
N THR A 154 9.96 -5.29 -2.31
CA THR A 154 10.98 -4.22 -2.27
C THR A 154 10.44 -2.86 -2.67
N PHE A 155 9.40 -2.80 -3.48
CA PHE A 155 8.91 -1.56 -4.08
C PHE A 155 7.43 -1.30 -3.79
N THR A 156 7.15 -0.08 -3.38
CA THR A 156 5.78 0.42 -3.21
C THR A 156 5.68 1.86 -3.70
N HIS A 157 4.64 2.12 -4.48
CA HIS A 157 4.25 3.43 -4.95
C HIS A 157 2.86 3.77 -4.45
N GLN A 158 2.67 4.99 -3.93
CA GLN A 158 1.38 5.45 -3.45
C GLN A 158 0.90 6.67 -4.23
N VAL A 159 -0.40 6.70 -4.52
CA VAL A 159 -1.09 7.83 -5.14
C VAL A 159 -2.23 8.26 -4.22
N VAL A 160 -2.12 9.46 -3.69
CA VAL A 160 -3.19 10.11 -2.90
C VAL A 160 -4.16 10.76 -3.87
N ILE A 161 -5.44 10.42 -3.79
CA ILE A 161 -6.51 10.92 -4.67
C ILE A 161 -7.23 12.09 -3.98
N LYS A 162 -7.18 13.26 -4.56
CA LYS A 162 -7.82 14.48 -4.06
C LYS A 162 -8.90 15.01 -5.01
#